data_1888e8fd25780df7058bcbf56bf88fdf
#
_entry.id   1888e8fd25780df7058bcbf56bf88fdf
#
_cell.length_a   1.000
_cell.length_b   1.000
_cell.length_c   1.000
_cell.angle_alpha   90.00
_cell.angle_beta   90.00
_cell.angle_gamma   90.00
#
_symmetry.space_group_name_H-M   'P 1'
#
loop_
_entity.id
_entity.type
_entity.pdbx_description
1 polymer ?
#
loop_
_entity_poly.entity_id
_entity_poly.type
_entity_poly.pdbx_seq_one_letter_code
_entity_poly.pdbx_strand_id
1 'polypeptide(L)'
;MKSIIILGDGMADEPIEALGGKTPMQYADTPYMDKLAEMGVTGRMKTVADGFHPGSEVANMAVLGYDLPTVYEGRGVLEAASIGYDLKPGEMAMRCNLICVEGDILKNHSSGHITTEEADELIRFLNEKLGSDHIHFYTGVSYRHLLIVKGGDKRLDCTPPHDVPLHPFRPLMIKPEVPEAQETADLLNNLILQSQEILKDHPVNLRRIAAGKDPANSIWPWSPGYRPAMQTMQEMYGFKQGSVISAVDLIRGIGVYAGLEVIDVEGATGLYDTNYEGKAHAALEALKTNDFVYLHVEACDEAGHEGDVDLKIRTIENLDKRAIGILFEELQKWDEPVAIAVLPDHPTPCAIRTHTNTPVPFLIYKPGQEPDSVTRFDEFSVLEGKYGILEKDEFIKELL
;
A
#
# COMPACT_ATOMS: atom_id res chain seq x y z
N MET A 1 -21.62 -6.50 16.48
CA MET A 1 -20.67 -7.64 16.28
C MET A 1 -19.34 -7.02 15.90
N LYS A 2 -18.23 -7.52 16.44
CA LYS A 2 -16.91 -7.09 16.03
C LYS A 2 -16.55 -7.70 14.68
N SER A 3 -15.61 -7.08 13.95
CA SER A 3 -15.19 -7.58 12.65
C SER A 3 -13.70 -7.39 12.39
N ILE A 4 -13.13 -8.31 11.62
CA ILE A 4 -11.74 -8.24 11.16
C ILE A 4 -11.66 -8.54 9.67
N ILE A 5 -10.91 -7.72 8.96
CA ILE A 5 -10.46 -8.02 7.60
C ILE A 5 -9.01 -8.50 7.68
N ILE A 6 -8.72 -9.64 7.09
CA ILE A 6 -7.37 -10.17 6.91
C ILE A 6 -7.06 -10.12 5.42
N LEU A 7 -6.19 -9.20 5.05
CA LEU A 7 -5.85 -8.94 3.67
C LEU A 7 -4.46 -9.49 3.35
N GLY A 8 -4.40 -10.43 2.41
CA GLY A 8 -3.16 -10.93 1.82
C GLY A 8 -2.88 -10.20 0.51
N ASP A 9 -2.05 -9.15 0.57
CA ASP A 9 -1.74 -8.31 -0.56
C ASP A 9 -1.20 -9.14 -1.74
N GLY A 10 -1.74 -8.91 -2.93
CA GLY A 10 -1.31 -9.58 -4.15
C GLY A 10 -1.47 -11.11 -4.16
N MET A 11 -2.23 -11.69 -3.23
CA MET A 11 -2.32 -13.15 -3.05
C MET A 11 -2.89 -13.88 -4.27
N ALA A 12 -3.83 -13.27 -5.00
CA ALA A 12 -4.44 -13.86 -6.18
C ALA A 12 -3.46 -13.92 -7.37
N ASP A 13 -3.66 -14.91 -8.21
CA ASP A 13 -2.81 -15.19 -9.38
C ASP A 13 -3.62 -15.86 -10.50
N GLU A 14 -2.96 -16.18 -11.60
CA GLU A 14 -3.51 -16.94 -12.71
C GLU A 14 -3.03 -18.40 -12.69
N PRO A 15 -3.69 -19.32 -13.43
CA PRO A 15 -3.24 -20.69 -13.56
C PRO A 15 -1.83 -20.80 -14.14
N ILE A 16 -0.98 -21.59 -13.47
CA ILE A 16 0.43 -21.79 -13.83
C ILE A 16 0.64 -23.22 -14.33
N GLU A 17 1.23 -23.39 -15.51
CA GLU A 17 1.46 -24.70 -16.12
C GLU A 17 2.29 -25.63 -15.21
N ALA A 18 3.35 -25.10 -14.57
CA ALA A 18 4.20 -25.84 -13.65
C ALA A 18 3.43 -26.38 -12.42
N LEU A 19 2.28 -25.80 -12.07
CA LEU A 19 1.39 -26.26 -11.01
C LEU A 19 0.25 -27.15 -11.53
N GLY A 20 0.37 -27.66 -12.75
CA GLY A 20 -0.68 -28.46 -13.39
C GLY A 20 -1.92 -27.65 -13.74
N GLY A 21 -1.76 -26.38 -14.06
CA GLY A 21 -2.85 -25.47 -14.41
C GLY A 21 -3.62 -24.92 -13.22
N LYS A 22 -3.08 -25.04 -12.01
CA LYS A 22 -3.64 -24.42 -10.79
C LYS A 22 -3.03 -23.05 -10.53
N THR A 23 -3.77 -22.19 -9.83
CA THR A 23 -3.20 -20.98 -9.25
C THR A 23 -2.37 -21.32 -8.00
N PRO A 24 -1.48 -20.42 -7.54
CA PRO A 24 -0.82 -20.58 -6.24
C PRO A 24 -1.80 -20.76 -5.07
N MET A 25 -2.94 -20.04 -5.05
CA MET A 25 -3.98 -20.25 -4.02
C MET A 25 -4.61 -21.65 -4.10
N GLN A 26 -4.88 -22.17 -5.31
CA GLN A 26 -5.39 -23.52 -5.48
C GLN A 26 -4.39 -24.61 -5.11
N TYR A 27 -3.10 -24.32 -5.24
CA TYR A 27 -2.02 -25.29 -4.99
C TYR A 27 -1.60 -25.30 -3.51
N ALA A 28 -1.60 -24.15 -2.86
CA ALA A 28 -1.20 -23.98 -1.46
C ALA A 28 -2.09 -24.81 -0.50
N ASP A 29 -1.50 -25.28 0.58
CA ASP A 29 -2.20 -25.94 1.69
C ASP A 29 -2.70 -24.89 2.69
N THR A 30 -3.99 -24.53 2.59
CA THR A 30 -4.64 -23.44 3.32
C THR A 30 -5.86 -23.92 4.14
N PRO A 31 -5.65 -24.80 5.14
CA PRO A 31 -6.77 -25.43 5.86
C PRO A 31 -7.66 -24.44 6.62
N TYR A 32 -7.15 -23.31 7.08
CA TYR A 32 -7.93 -22.33 7.83
C TYR A 32 -8.76 -21.42 6.92
N MET A 33 -8.22 -20.99 5.78
CA MET A 33 -9.00 -20.27 4.76
C MET A 33 -10.11 -21.16 4.21
N ASP A 34 -9.82 -22.44 3.91
CA ASP A 34 -10.82 -23.40 3.46
C ASP A 34 -11.90 -23.65 4.50
N LYS A 35 -11.51 -23.75 5.79
CA LYS A 35 -12.47 -23.90 6.88
C LYS A 35 -13.37 -22.67 7.05
N LEU A 36 -12.82 -21.47 6.93
CA LEU A 36 -13.60 -20.23 6.95
C LEU A 36 -14.55 -20.14 5.74
N ALA A 37 -14.13 -20.58 4.56
CA ALA A 37 -15.01 -20.66 3.38
C ALA A 37 -16.16 -21.65 3.60
N GLU A 38 -15.88 -22.87 4.13
CA GLU A 38 -16.89 -23.86 4.46
C GLU A 38 -17.95 -23.36 5.46
N MET A 39 -17.53 -22.47 6.36
CA MET A 39 -18.40 -21.89 7.41
C MET A 39 -19.02 -20.53 7.02
N GLY A 40 -18.58 -19.94 5.93
CA GLY A 40 -18.92 -18.59 5.52
C GLY A 40 -19.64 -18.49 4.19
N VAL A 41 -19.64 -17.32 3.65
CA VAL A 41 -20.20 -16.99 2.33
C VAL A 41 -19.12 -16.33 1.50
N THR A 42 -19.01 -16.73 0.24
CA THR A 42 -17.92 -16.34 -0.66
C THR A 42 -18.42 -15.55 -1.87
N GLY A 43 -17.50 -14.91 -2.54
CA GLY A 43 -17.74 -14.17 -3.76
C GLY A 43 -16.45 -13.57 -4.34
N ARG A 44 -16.62 -12.65 -5.26
CA ARG A 44 -15.51 -11.85 -5.83
C ARG A 44 -15.77 -10.38 -5.61
N MET A 45 -14.70 -9.61 -5.44
CA MET A 45 -14.79 -8.16 -5.29
C MET A 45 -14.02 -7.46 -6.42
N LYS A 46 -14.63 -6.46 -7.04
CA LYS A 46 -13.95 -5.53 -7.93
C LYS A 46 -13.29 -4.44 -7.09
N THR A 47 -12.01 -4.61 -6.79
CA THR A 47 -11.23 -3.70 -5.94
C THR A 47 -10.59 -2.55 -6.70
N VAL A 48 -10.38 -2.70 -8.01
CA VAL A 48 -9.85 -1.65 -8.88
C VAL A 48 -10.99 -1.07 -9.70
N ALA A 49 -11.33 0.18 -9.43
CA ALA A 49 -12.38 0.89 -10.17
C ALA A 49 -11.93 1.18 -11.62
N ASP A 50 -12.91 1.30 -12.53
CA ASP A 50 -12.64 1.63 -13.92
C ASP A 50 -11.90 2.96 -14.04
N GLY A 51 -10.84 2.97 -14.86
CA GLY A 51 -10.02 4.17 -15.08
C GLY A 51 -8.88 4.35 -14.08
N PHE A 52 -8.79 3.51 -13.04
CA PHE A 52 -7.67 3.53 -12.10
C PHE A 52 -6.62 2.49 -12.46
N HIS A 53 -5.36 2.85 -12.21
CA HIS A 53 -4.25 1.91 -12.31
C HIS A 53 -4.32 0.92 -11.13
N PRO A 54 -4.12 -0.39 -11.35
CA PRO A 54 -4.08 -1.34 -10.24
C PRO A 54 -2.92 -1.01 -9.30
N GLY A 55 -3.24 -0.85 -8.02
CA GLY A 55 -2.26 -0.57 -6.96
C GLY A 55 -2.88 -0.77 -5.59
N SER A 56 -2.03 -1.08 -4.60
CA SER A 56 -2.49 -1.38 -3.25
C SER A 56 -3.26 -0.22 -2.63
N GLU A 57 -2.86 1.04 -2.89
CA GLU A 57 -3.58 2.21 -2.38
C GLU A 57 -5.01 2.32 -2.93
N VAL A 58 -5.18 2.04 -4.21
CA VAL A 58 -6.50 2.05 -4.88
C VAL A 58 -7.37 0.92 -4.35
N ALA A 59 -6.83 -0.29 -4.35
CA ALA A 59 -7.56 -1.49 -3.98
C ALA A 59 -7.93 -1.52 -2.48
N ASN A 60 -7.01 -1.14 -1.59
CA ASN A 60 -7.29 -1.10 -0.15
C ASN A 60 -8.33 -0.02 0.22
N MET A 61 -8.31 1.14 -0.44
CA MET A 61 -9.37 2.13 -0.26
C MET A 61 -10.74 1.59 -0.71
N ALA A 62 -10.78 0.84 -1.84
CA ALA A 62 -12.00 0.20 -2.30
C ALA A 62 -12.51 -0.87 -1.32
N VAL A 63 -11.62 -1.70 -0.75
CA VAL A 63 -11.98 -2.71 0.27
C VAL A 63 -12.62 -2.06 1.49
N LEU A 64 -12.16 -0.87 1.90
CA LEU A 64 -12.74 -0.09 3.00
C LEU A 64 -14.02 0.69 2.59
N GLY A 65 -14.46 0.57 1.32
CA GLY A 65 -15.71 1.14 0.82
C GLY A 65 -15.65 2.60 0.39
N TYR A 66 -14.46 3.13 0.14
CA TYR A 66 -14.31 4.50 -0.34
C TYR A 66 -14.62 4.63 -1.83
N ASP A 67 -15.30 5.71 -2.21
CA ASP A 67 -15.54 6.09 -3.61
C ASP A 67 -14.30 6.76 -4.19
N LEU A 68 -13.44 5.97 -4.84
CA LEU A 68 -12.14 6.39 -5.34
C LEU A 68 -12.16 7.68 -6.19
N PRO A 69 -13.07 7.85 -7.16
CA PRO A 69 -13.14 9.08 -7.94
C PRO A 69 -13.30 10.35 -7.10
N THR A 70 -13.87 10.22 -5.91
CA THR A 70 -14.14 11.36 -5.02
C THR A 70 -13.00 11.62 -4.03
N VAL A 71 -12.30 10.57 -3.57
CA VAL A 71 -11.38 10.69 -2.42
C VAL A 71 -9.92 10.43 -2.76
N TYR A 72 -9.60 9.80 -3.90
CA TYR A 72 -8.22 9.47 -4.23
C TYR A 72 -7.43 10.72 -4.62
N GLU A 73 -6.35 10.98 -3.88
CA GLU A 73 -5.50 12.17 -4.06
C GLU A 73 -4.04 11.82 -4.39
N GLY A 74 -3.74 10.53 -4.60
CA GLY A 74 -2.37 10.07 -4.89
C GLY A 74 -1.59 9.57 -3.68
N ARG A 75 -0.39 9.05 -3.94
CA ARG A 75 0.45 8.37 -2.92
C ARG A 75 1.09 9.35 -1.92
N GLY A 76 1.48 10.54 -2.37
CA GLY A 76 2.20 11.49 -1.53
C GLY A 76 1.44 11.87 -0.26
N VAL A 77 0.13 12.01 -0.35
CA VAL A 77 -0.73 12.36 0.80
C VAL A 77 -0.86 11.21 1.79
N LEU A 78 -0.86 9.97 1.33
CA LEU A 78 -0.92 8.79 2.19
C LEU A 78 0.40 8.60 2.95
N GLU A 79 1.53 8.83 2.30
CA GLU A 79 2.84 8.81 2.94
C GLU A 79 2.98 9.95 3.96
N ALA A 80 2.44 11.13 3.69
CA ALA A 80 2.39 12.23 4.67
C ALA A 80 1.68 11.79 5.96
N ALA A 81 0.50 11.19 5.84
CA ALA A 81 -0.25 10.69 6.98
C ALA A 81 0.50 9.58 7.74
N SER A 82 1.17 8.67 7.03
CA SER A 82 1.94 7.58 7.63
C SER A 82 3.06 8.06 8.54
N ILE A 83 3.74 9.13 8.18
CA ILE A 83 4.81 9.73 9.02
C ILE A 83 4.26 10.68 10.10
N GLY A 84 2.94 10.77 10.25
CA GLY A 84 2.27 11.62 11.24
C GLY A 84 2.13 13.09 10.83
N TYR A 85 2.34 13.42 9.55
CA TYR A 85 2.11 14.77 9.05
C TYR A 85 0.62 15.01 8.78
N ASP A 86 0.03 15.90 9.54
CA ASP A 86 -1.37 16.33 9.35
C ASP A 86 -1.45 17.43 8.29
N LEU A 87 -1.67 17.02 7.05
CA LEU A 87 -1.73 17.91 5.88
C LEU A 87 -2.86 18.95 6.04
N LYS A 88 -2.50 20.23 6.00
CA LYS A 88 -3.43 21.34 6.20
C LYS A 88 -4.11 21.77 4.89
N PRO A 89 -5.28 22.43 4.97
CA PRO A 89 -5.87 23.07 3.80
C PRO A 89 -4.88 24.03 3.12
N GLY A 90 -4.77 23.93 1.79
CA GLY A 90 -3.84 24.72 0.99
C GLY A 90 -2.40 24.18 0.93
N GLU A 91 -2.13 23.05 1.55
CA GLU A 91 -0.87 22.33 1.39
C GLU A 91 -1.02 21.19 0.37
N MET A 92 -0.03 21.07 -0.49
CA MET A 92 0.13 19.97 -1.44
C MET A 92 1.26 19.07 -0.97
N ALA A 93 0.99 17.79 -0.83
CA ALA A 93 2.00 16.77 -0.54
C ALA A 93 2.44 16.09 -1.83
N MET A 94 3.73 15.81 -1.94
CA MET A 94 4.32 15.03 -3.03
C MET A 94 5.27 14.00 -2.47
N ARG A 95 5.28 12.83 -3.06
CA ARG A 95 6.40 11.91 -2.88
C ARG A 95 7.64 12.55 -3.48
N CYS A 96 8.76 12.47 -2.78
CA CYS A 96 10.02 13.06 -3.21
C CYS A 96 11.14 12.03 -3.09
N ASN A 97 11.50 11.42 -4.22
CA ASN A 97 12.60 10.46 -4.23
C ASN A 97 13.95 11.20 -4.22
N LEU A 98 14.93 10.62 -3.53
CA LEU A 98 16.34 10.87 -3.81
C LEU A 98 16.79 9.92 -4.92
N ILE A 99 17.19 10.48 -6.06
CA ILE A 99 17.59 9.73 -7.24
C ILE A 99 19.06 9.96 -7.60
N CYS A 100 19.63 9.04 -8.39
CA CYS A 100 20.94 9.22 -9.01
C CYS A 100 20.80 9.69 -10.44
N VAL A 101 21.41 10.84 -10.73
CA VAL A 101 21.54 11.40 -12.10
C VAL A 101 23.01 11.35 -12.50
N GLU A 102 23.29 10.85 -13.70
CA GLU A 102 24.63 10.82 -14.30
C GLU A 102 24.59 11.52 -15.65
N GLY A 103 25.21 12.70 -15.73
CA GLY A 103 25.01 13.60 -16.86
C GLY A 103 23.56 14.04 -16.99
N ASP A 104 22.93 13.78 -18.13
CA ASP A 104 21.50 14.04 -18.35
C ASP A 104 20.60 12.80 -18.14
N ILE A 105 21.16 11.69 -17.64
CA ILE A 105 20.45 10.41 -17.50
C ILE A 105 20.02 10.18 -16.05
N LEU A 106 18.74 9.85 -15.83
CA LEU A 106 18.24 9.30 -14.59
C LEU A 106 18.76 7.87 -14.47
N LYS A 107 19.88 7.69 -13.75
CA LYS A 107 20.58 6.41 -13.65
C LYS A 107 19.77 5.38 -12.87
N ASN A 108 19.28 5.77 -11.70
CA ASN A 108 18.36 4.96 -10.93
C ASN A 108 17.50 5.81 -9.98
N HIS A 109 16.33 5.28 -9.65
CA HIS A 109 15.30 5.95 -8.84
C HIS A 109 15.51 5.85 -7.33
N SER A 110 16.46 5.02 -6.88
CA SER A 110 16.67 4.68 -5.47
C SER A 110 18.04 5.11 -4.93
N SER A 111 18.86 5.76 -5.76
CA SER A 111 20.25 6.09 -5.43
C SER A 111 21.05 4.88 -4.94
N GLY A 112 20.83 3.71 -5.58
CA GLY A 112 21.44 2.45 -5.18
C GLY A 112 20.99 1.98 -3.80
N HIS A 113 19.70 2.14 -3.49
CA HIS A 113 19.09 1.82 -2.20
C HIS A 113 19.81 2.50 -1.03
N ILE A 114 19.89 3.84 -1.10
CA ILE A 114 20.49 4.66 -0.03
C ILE A 114 19.85 4.32 1.32
N THR A 115 20.64 4.28 2.39
CA THR A 115 20.11 4.04 3.74
C THR A 115 19.31 5.24 4.25
N THR A 116 18.39 4.99 5.18
CA THR A 116 17.59 6.07 5.78
C THR A 116 18.45 7.10 6.50
N GLU A 117 19.51 6.66 7.17
CA GLU A 117 20.45 7.53 7.89
C GLU A 117 21.21 8.47 6.95
N GLU A 118 21.74 7.94 5.85
CA GLU A 118 22.43 8.75 4.83
C GLU A 118 21.43 9.73 4.16
N ALA A 119 20.23 9.26 3.88
CA ALA A 119 19.20 10.08 3.26
C ALA A 119 18.71 11.20 4.20
N ASP A 120 18.58 10.94 5.50
CA ASP A 120 18.18 11.95 6.48
C ASP A 120 19.15 13.12 6.52
N GLU A 121 20.47 12.88 6.46
CA GLU A 121 21.47 13.94 6.36
C GLU A 121 21.22 14.83 5.12
N LEU A 122 20.92 14.21 3.97
CA LEU A 122 20.66 14.94 2.72
C LEU A 122 19.33 15.71 2.75
N ILE A 123 18.28 15.12 3.29
CA ILE A 123 16.95 15.75 3.37
C ILE A 123 17.00 16.97 4.33
N ARG A 124 17.66 16.84 5.46
CA ARG A 124 17.86 17.99 6.38
C ARG A 124 18.66 19.11 5.72
N PHE A 125 19.69 18.77 4.97
CA PHE A 125 20.49 19.74 4.22
C PHE A 125 19.65 20.41 3.12
N LEU A 126 18.85 19.64 2.37
CA LEU A 126 17.91 20.21 1.39
C LEU A 126 16.92 21.17 2.04
N ASN A 127 16.37 20.79 3.20
CA ASN A 127 15.42 21.64 3.92
C ASN A 127 16.08 22.93 4.45
N GLU A 128 17.35 22.87 4.88
CA GLU A 128 18.12 24.05 5.28
C GLU A 128 18.39 24.99 4.09
N LYS A 129 18.72 24.45 2.91
CA LYS A 129 19.14 25.24 1.74
C LYS A 129 18.00 25.69 0.84
N LEU A 130 16.97 24.86 0.66
CA LEU A 130 15.87 25.05 -0.29
C LEU A 130 14.51 25.18 0.42
N GLY A 131 14.43 24.83 1.69
CA GLY A 131 13.21 24.98 2.49
C GLY A 131 12.86 26.45 2.73
N SER A 132 11.57 26.70 2.96
CA SER A 132 11.00 28.03 3.25
C SER A 132 9.67 27.87 4.00
N ASP A 133 8.99 28.98 4.30
CA ASP A 133 7.64 28.94 4.87
C ASP A 133 6.61 28.23 3.95
N HIS A 134 6.96 28.02 2.68
CA HIS A 134 6.11 27.37 1.68
C HIS A 134 6.61 26.01 1.21
N ILE A 135 7.86 25.64 1.51
CA ILE A 135 8.51 24.42 1.01
C ILE A 135 9.17 23.71 2.18
N HIS A 136 8.76 22.47 2.44
CA HIS A 136 9.32 21.64 3.50
C HIS A 136 9.61 20.25 3.00
N PHE A 137 10.82 19.75 3.31
CA PHE A 137 11.23 18.37 3.05
C PHE A 137 11.18 17.58 4.35
N TYR A 138 10.59 16.39 4.30
CA TYR A 138 10.51 15.47 5.44
C TYR A 138 11.14 14.12 5.08
N THR A 139 11.95 13.60 6.00
CA THR A 139 12.59 12.30 5.85
C THR A 139 11.56 11.19 5.96
N GLY A 140 11.57 10.30 4.98
CA GLY A 140 10.83 9.04 4.98
C GLY A 140 11.80 7.87 5.15
N VAL A 141 11.66 6.85 4.31
CA VAL A 141 12.46 5.60 4.40
C VAL A 141 13.31 5.43 3.15
N SER A 142 14.62 5.18 3.33
CA SER A 142 15.57 4.95 2.24
C SER A 142 15.58 6.14 1.25
N TYR A 143 15.22 5.92 0.01
CA TYR A 143 15.15 6.94 -1.05
C TYR A 143 13.79 7.68 -1.12
N ARG A 144 12.78 7.26 -0.36
CA ARG A 144 11.41 7.77 -0.40
C ARG A 144 11.20 8.81 0.69
N HIS A 145 10.96 10.05 0.30
CA HIS A 145 10.76 11.18 1.19
C HIS A 145 9.51 11.97 0.79
N LEU A 146 9.18 12.98 1.56
CA LEU A 146 8.02 13.82 1.37
C LEU A 146 8.43 15.25 1.11
N LEU A 147 7.78 15.89 0.14
CA LEU A 147 7.83 17.33 -0.12
C LEU A 147 6.45 17.92 0.11
N ILE A 148 6.36 18.93 0.97
CA ILE A 148 5.15 19.74 1.18
C ILE A 148 5.35 21.09 0.52
N VAL A 149 4.38 21.48 -0.32
CA VAL A 149 4.34 22.79 -1.01
C VAL A 149 3.05 23.51 -0.64
N LYS A 150 3.18 24.59 0.10
CA LYS A 150 2.05 25.42 0.50
C LYS A 150 1.61 26.32 -0.65
N GLY A 151 0.35 26.25 -1.02
CA GLY A 151 -0.20 26.97 -2.17
C GLY A 151 0.12 26.34 -3.53
N GLY A 152 0.70 25.12 -3.57
CA GLY A 152 0.97 24.41 -4.82
C GLY A 152 -0.30 23.93 -5.51
N ASP A 153 -0.29 23.94 -6.85
CA ASP A 153 -1.35 23.36 -7.68
C ASP A 153 -1.01 21.91 -8.07
N LYS A 154 -1.87 20.94 -7.70
CA LYS A 154 -1.63 19.52 -7.94
C LYS A 154 -1.86 19.06 -9.39
N ARG A 155 -2.43 19.90 -10.26
CA ARG A 155 -2.73 19.56 -11.67
C ARG A 155 -1.45 19.55 -12.51
N LEU A 156 -0.60 18.57 -12.21
CA LEU A 156 0.74 18.40 -12.74
C LEU A 156 0.90 17.01 -13.36
N ASP A 157 1.47 16.95 -14.55
CA ASP A 157 1.96 15.73 -15.18
C ASP A 157 3.36 15.42 -14.60
N CYS A 158 3.44 14.38 -13.78
CA CYS A 158 4.64 13.93 -13.10
C CYS A 158 4.98 12.48 -13.48
N THR A 159 6.19 12.23 -13.91
CA THR A 159 6.65 10.88 -14.26
C THR A 159 7.19 10.15 -13.01
N PRO A 160 6.66 8.96 -12.64
CA PRO A 160 7.26 8.13 -11.61
C PRO A 160 8.69 7.73 -11.99
N PRO A 161 9.72 7.96 -11.14
CA PRO A 161 11.11 7.76 -11.55
C PRO A 161 11.49 6.29 -11.74
N HIS A 162 10.76 5.36 -11.15
CA HIS A 162 10.98 3.92 -11.30
C HIS A 162 10.50 3.36 -12.66
N ASP A 163 9.66 4.11 -13.39
CA ASP A 163 9.18 3.70 -14.71
C ASP A 163 10.15 4.08 -15.84
N VAL A 164 11.12 4.94 -15.54
CA VAL A 164 11.98 5.56 -16.56
C VAL A 164 13.50 5.47 -16.23
N PRO A 165 14.00 4.35 -15.71
CA PRO A 165 15.44 4.21 -15.48
C PRO A 165 16.19 4.30 -16.80
N LEU A 166 17.39 4.89 -16.77
CA LEU A 166 18.27 5.08 -17.92
C LEU A 166 17.75 6.00 -19.03
N HIS A 167 16.70 6.79 -18.74
CA HIS A 167 16.19 7.79 -19.69
C HIS A 167 16.76 9.18 -19.40
N PRO A 168 16.83 10.07 -20.40
CA PRO A 168 17.14 11.47 -20.19
C PRO A 168 16.09 12.11 -19.27
N PHE A 169 16.53 12.76 -18.19
CA PHE A 169 15.58 13.28 -17.19
C PHE A 169 14.89 14.60 -17.60
N ARG A 170 15.56 15.44 -18.41
CA ARG A 170 15.01 16.76 -18.78
C ARG A 170 13.64 16.70 -19.48
N PRO A 171 13.41 15.80 -20.46
CA PRO A 171 12.07 15.67 -21.08
C PRO A 171 11.00 15.17 -20.11
N LEU A 172 11.40 14.54 -18.99
CA LEU A 172 10.53 13.95 -17.99
C LEU A 172 10.23 14.90 -16.81
N MET A 173 10.79 16.11 -16.82
CA MET A 173 10.53 17.13 -15.79
C MET A 173 9.04 17.49 -15.77
N ILE A 174 8.58 17.99 -14.63
CA ILE A 174 7.17 18.24 -14.33
C ILE A 174 6.56 19.23 -15.33
N LYS A 175 5.37 18.92 -15.83
CA LYS A 175 4.62 19.78 -16.73
C LYS A 175 3.27 20.15 -16.13
N PRO A 176 2.77 21.38 -16.33
CA PRO A 176 1.42 21.71 -15.91
C PRO A 176 0.39 21.03 -16.83
N GLU A 177 -0.67 20.49 -16.25
CA GLU A 177 -1.84 19.99 -16.99
C GLU A 177 -2.78 21.13 -17.37
N VAL A 178 -2.69 22.25 -16.64
CA VAL A 178 -3.48 23.47 -16.86
C VAL A 178 -2.60 24.69 -16.70
N PRO A 179 -2.92 25.83 -17.35
CA PRO A 179 -2.09 27.04 -17.28
C PRO A 179 -1.85 27.57 -15.85
N GLU A 180 -2.82 27.41 -14.96
CA GLU A 180 -2.73 27.87 -13.56
C GLU A 180 -1.68 27.11 -12.75
N ALA A 181 -1.35 25.88 -13.15
CA ALA A 181 -0.32 25.06 -12.51
C ALA A 181 1.12 25.38 -12.98
N GLN A 182 1.31 26.29 -13.93
CA GLN A 182 2.63 26.61 -14.48
C GLN A 182 3.63 27.08 -13.43
N GLU A 183 3.21 27.96 -12.53
CA GLU A 183 4.08 28.49 -11.47
C GLU A 183 4.57 27.38 -10.54
N THR A 184 3.68 26.44 -10.19
CA THR A 184 4.05 25.26 -9.38
C THR A 184 5.00 24.33 -10.12
N ALA A 185 4.77 24.07 -11.41
CA ALA A 185 5.68 23.25 -12.23
C ALA A 185 7.07 23.88 -12.33
N ASP A 186 7.15 25.19 -12.57
CA ASP A 186 8.42 25.91 -12.66
C ASP A 186 9.16 25.90 -11.30
N LEU A 187 8.45 26.10 -10.19
CA LEU A 187 9.01 25.99 -8.85
C LEU A 187 9.65 24.62 -8.60
N LEU A 188 8.91 23.56 -8.86
CA LEU A 188 9.36 22.18 -8.62
C LEU A 188 10.55 21.81 -9.53
N ASN A 189 10.52 22.22 -10.80
CA ASN A 189 11.62 22.00 -11.72
C ASN A 189 12.88 22.76 -11.29
N ASN A 190 12.73 23.97 -10.79
CA ASN A 190 13.84 24.72 -10.20
C ASN A 190 14.42 24.02 -8.97
N LEU A 191 13.58 23.46 -8.09
CA LEU A 191 14.04 22.69 -6.92
C LEU A 191 14.83 21.44 -7.36
N ILE A 192 14.39 20.73 -8.41
CA ILE A 192 15.13 19.58 -8.98
C ILE A 192 16.52 20.02 -9.39
N LEU A 193 16.64 21.07 -10.21
CA LEU A 193 17.93 21.55 -10.71
C LEU A 193 18.82 22.12 -9.60
N GLN A 194 18.28 22.87 -8.67
CA GLN A 194 19.03 23.40 -7.53
C GLN A 194 19.53 22.27 -6.62
N SER A 195 18.73 21.22 -6.40
CA SER A 195 19.16 20.07 -5.63
C SER A 195 20.40 19.39 -6.22
N GLN A 196 20.46 19.27 -7.55
CA GLN A 196 21.62 18.71 -8.23
C GLN A 196 22.89 19.53 -7.96
N GLU A 197 22.79 20.86 -7.97
CA GLU A 197 23.93 21.74 -7.72
C GLU A 197 24.47 21.64 -6.28
N ILE A 198 23.58 21.54 -5.29
CA ILE A 198 24.01 21.54 -3.88
C ILE A 198 24.33 20.14 -3.34
N LEU A 199 23.75 19.08 -3.91
CA LEU A 199 23.97 17.70 -3.46
C LEU A 199 25.22 17.06 -4.03
N LYS A 200 25.71 17.50 -5.20
CA LYS A 200 26.86 16.87 -5.89
C LYS A 200 28.12 16.77 -5.03
N ASP A 201 28.39 17.80 -4.22
CA ASP A 201 29.59 17.90 -3.38
C ASP A 201 29.28 17.64 -1.88
N HIS A 202 28.06 17.17 -1.54
CA HIS A 202 27.71 16.87 -0.16
C HIS A 202 28.54 15.70 0.39
N PRO A 203 29.04 15.78 1.65
CA PRO A 203 29.89 14.74 2.23
C PRO A 203 29.35 13.31 2.14
N VAL A 204 28.01 13.12 2.29
CA VAL A 204 27.37 11.81 2.09
C VAL A 204 27.64 11.28 0.68
N ASN A 205 27.42 12.11 -0.35
CA ASN A 205 27.59 11.69 -1.73
C ASN A 205 29.07 11.44 -2.08
N LEU A 206 29.98 12.24 -1.55
CA LEU A 206 31.42 12.00 -1.73
C LEU A 206 31.86 10.67 -1.10
N ARG A 207 31.36 10.34 0.10
CA ARG A 207 31.61 9.03 0.73
C ARG A 207 31.03 7.88 -0.10
N ARG A 208 29.82 8.05 -0.63
CA ARG A 208 29.16 7.03 -1.47
C ARG A 208 29.95 6.76 -2.75
N ILE A 209 30.34 7.81 -3.45
CA ILE A 209 31.17 7.71 -4.67
C ILE A 209 32.51 7.03 -4.37
N ALA A 210 33.18 7.41 -3.28
CA ALA A 210 34.43 6.80 -2.86
C ALA A 210 34.28 5.30 -2.52
N ALA A 211 33.11 4.88 -2.08
CA ALA A 211 32.74 3.49 -1.81
C ALA A 211 32.20 2.74 -3.04
N GLY A 212 32.22 3.34 -4.23
CA GLY A 212 31.67 2.73 -5.46
C GLY A 212 30.14 2.63 -5.50
N LYS A 213 29.45 3.43 -4.67
CA LYS A 213 27.99 3.49 -4.63
C LYS A 213 27.48 4.69 -5.42
N ASP A 214 26.24 4.58 -5.93
CA ASP A 214 25.57 5.69 -6.59
C ASP A 214 25.29 6.84 -5.61
N PRO A 215 25.61 8.10 -5.95
CA PRO A 215 25.23 9.25 -5.14
C PRO A 215 23.72 9.50 -5.22
N ALA A 216 23.18 10.10 -4.17
CA ALA A 216 21.81 10.64 -4.15
C ALA A 216 21.92 12.15 -4.46
N ASN A 217 22.04 12.47 -5.74
CA ASN A 217 22.45 13.81 -6.21
C ASN A 217 21.33 14.62 -6.84
N SER A 218 20.08 14.15 -6.78
CA SER A 218 18.91 14.90 -7.23
C SER A 218 17.67 14.49 -6.45
N ILE A 219 16.77 15.44 -6.23
CA ILE A 219 15.39 15.12 -5.84
C ILE A 219 14.56 14.83 -7.08
N TRP A 220 13.46 14.08 -6.88
CA TRP A 220 12.45 13.84 -7.90
C TRP A 220 11.06 13.83 -7.28
N PRO A 221 10.37 15.01 -7.23
CA PRO A 221 8.99 15.10 -6.76
C PRO A 221 8.00 14.50 -7.77
N TRP A 222 7.01 13.75 -7.27
CA TRP A 222 5.96 13.16 -8.08
C TRP A 222 4.74 12.80 -7.24
N SER A 223 3.62 12.43 -7.88
CA SER A 223 2.35 12.07 -7.22
C SER A 223 1.85 13.16 -6.26
N PRO A 224 1.55 14.38 -6.78
CA PRO A 224 1.02 15.47 -5.98
C PRO A 224 -0.42 15.21 -5.54
N GLY A 225 -0.81 15.72 -4.37
CA GLY A 225 -2.18 15.66 -3.89
C GLY A 225 -2.44 16.60 -2.73
N TYR A 226 -3.72 16.83 -2.45
CA TYR A 226 -4.20 17.56 -1.28
C TYR A 226 -4.69 16.59 -0.20
N ARG A 227 -5.05 17.11 0.97
CA ARG A 227 -5.70 16.29 1.99
C ARG A 227 -6.94 15.62 1.40
N PRO A 228 -7.06 14.26 1.47
CA PRO A 228 -8.22 13.56 0.93
C PRO A 228 -9.52 13.98 1.65
N ALA A 229 -10.60 14.11 0.91
CA ALA A 229 -11.94 14.32 1.47
C ALA A 229 -12.54 13.00 1.98
N MET A 230 -11.77 12.24 2.76
CA MET A 230 -12.20 10.98 3.35
C MET A 230 -12.98 11.22 4.63
N GLN A 231 -14.18 10.66 4.72
CA GLN A 231 -14.86 10.47 6.00
C GLN A 231 -14.19 9.33 6.76
N THR A 232 -14.20 9.38 8.07
CA THR A 232 -13.72 8.25 8.86
C THR A 232 -14.68 7.06 8.73
N MET A 233 -14.18 5.86 8.88
CA MET A 233 -15.02 4.66 8.85
C MET A 233 -16.07 4.66 9.96
N GLN A 234 -15.74 5.28 11.12
CA GLN A 234 -16.68 5.48 12.21
C GLN A 234 -17.88 6.33 11.78
N GLU A 235 -17.63 7.41 11.02
CA GLU A 235 -18.70 8.27 10.47
C GLU A 235 -19.53 7.55 9.41
N MET A 236 -18.88 6.74 8.55
CA MET A 236 -19.56 6.03 7.47
C MET A 236 -20.37 4.81 7.96
N TYR A 237 -19.86 4.07 8.92
CA TYR A 237 -20.41 2.75 9.30
C TYR A 237 -20.88 2.65 10.76
N GLY A 238 -20.67 3.67 11.58
CA GLY A 238 -21.26 3.79 12.91
C GLY A 238 -20.63 2.97 14.02
N PHE A 239 -19.51 2.28 13.82
CA PHE A 239 -18.76 1.66 14.92
C PHE A 239 -17.92 2.71 15.67
N LYS A 240 -17.44 2.38 16.88
CA LYS A 240 -16.78 3.38 17.74
C LYS A 240 -15.27 3.47 17.51
N GLN A 241 -14.61 2.32 17.45
CA GLN A 241 -13.16 2.25 17.35
C GLN A 241 -12.72 1.20 16.34
N GLY A 242 -11.66 1.50 15.61
CA GLY A 242 -11.04 0.58 14.68
C GLY A 242 -9.54 0.77 14.59
N SER A 243 -8.83 -0.26 14.18
CA SER A 243 -7.37 -0.27 14.05
C SER A 243 -6.92 -0.83 12.71
N VAL A 244 -5.74 -0.40 12.28
CA VAL A 244 -5.01 -0.93 11.14
C VAL A 244 -3.65 -1.48 11.58
N ILE A 245 -3.32 -2.67 11.11
CA ILE A 245 -2.03 -3.34 11.33
C ILE A 245 -1.41 -3.58 9.97
N SER A 246 -0.36 -2.83 9.64
CA SER A 246 0.40 -2.97 8.40
C SER A 246 1.82 -2.46 8.58
N ALA A 247 2.76 -3.06 7.86
CA ALA A 247 4.13 -2.56 7.74
C ALA A 247 4.31 -1.61 6.54
N VAL A 248 3.28 -1.41 5.74
CA VAL A 248 3.31 -0.62 4.50
C VAL A 248 2.78 0.79 4.74
N ASP A 249 3.61 1.80 4.44
CA ASP A 249 3.28 3.20 4.70
C ASP A 249 1.99 3.67 4.02
N LEU A 250 1.76 3.23 2.78
CA LEU A 250 0.52 3.57 2.05
C LEU A 250 -0.73 3.08 2.78
N ILE A 251 -0.71 1.86 3.28
CA ILE A 251 -1.84 1.25 4.01
C ILE A 251 -2.03 1.92 5.37
N ARG A 252 -0.94 2.23 6.06
CA ARG A 252 -0.96 3.00 7.32
C ARG A 252 -1.57 4.39 7.10
N GLY A 253 -1.17 5.07 6.03
CA GLY A 253 -1.73 6.37 5.65
C GLY A 253 -3.23 6.33 5.34
N ILE A 254 -3.70 5.31 4.62
CA ILE A 254 -5.13 5.06 4.42
C ILE A 254 -5.82 4.90 5.78
N GLY A 255 -5.26 4.08 6.67
CA GLY A 255 -5.80 3.88 8.02
C GLY A 255 -5.94 5.18 8.81
N VAL A 256 -4.94 6.06 8.78
CA VAL A 256 -4.98 7.37 9.45
C VAL A 256 -6.15 8.21 8.93
N TYR A 257 -6.29 8.38 7.61
CA TYR A 257 -7.41 9.14 7.04
C TYR A 257 -8.76 8.46 7.25
N ALA A 258 -8.78 7.13 7.32
CA ALA A 258 -9.97 6.35 7.65
C ALA A 258 -10.36 6.42 9.15
N GLY A 259 -9.59 7.12 9.98
CA GLY A 259 -9.84 7.24 11.42
C GLY A 259 -9.48 5.99 12.22
N LEU A 260 -8.64 5.11 11.68
CA LEU A 260 -8.17 3.90 12.34
C LEU A 260 -6.89 4.15 13.12
N GLU A 261 -6.78 3.55 14.29
CA GLU A 261 -5.54 3.54 15.06
C GLU A 261 -4.49 2.67 14.37
N VAL A 262 -3.31 3.22 14.13
CA VAL A 262 -2.18 2.47 13.55
C VAL A 262 -1.47 1.72 14.66
N ILE A 263 -1.42 0.40 14.55
CA ILE A 263 -0.74 -0.47 15.52
C ILE A 263 0.59 -0.94 14.93
N ASP A 264 1.67 -0.61 15.63
CA ASP A 264 3.01 -1.10 15.30
C ASP A 264 3.23 -2.50 15.86
N VAL A 265 3.82 -3.36 15.05
CA VAL A 265 4.18 -4.74 15.43
C VAL A 265 5.67 -4.95 15.26
N GLU A 266 6.35 -5.34 16.32
CA GLU A 266 7.78 -5.63 16.26
C GLU A 266 8.08 -6.77 15.28
N GLY A 267 9.05 -6.55 14.40
CA GLY A 267 9.42 -7.51 13.35
C GLY A 267 8.44 -7.59 12.17
N ALA A 268 7.42 -6.72 12.13
CA ALA A 268 6.59 -6.59 10.95
C ALA A 268 7.36 -5.89 9.82
N THR A 269 7.39 -6.53 8.65
CA THR A 269 7.99 -6.01 7.43
C THR A 269 7.00 -6.09 6.27
N GLY A 270 7.28 -5.42 5.16
CA GLY A 270 6.57 -5.60 3.88
C GLY A 270 7.07 -6.81 3.08
N LEU A 271 7.90 -7.70 3.66
CA LEU A 271 8.53 -8.83 2.99
C LEU A 271 7.98 -10.17 3.52
N TYR A 272 8.45 -11.25 2.91
CA TYR A 272 8.05 -12.63 3.24
C TYR A 272 8.53 -13.13 4.60
N ASP A 273 9.50 -12.47 5.23
CA ASP A 273 10.01 -12.76 6.58
C ASP A 273 9.27 -12.00 7.70
N THR A 274 8.17 -11.34 7.37
CA THR A 274 7.37 -10.57 8.33
C THR A 274 6.92 -11.41 9.52
N ASN A 275 6.71 -10.76 10.67
CA ASN A 275 6.20 -11.39 11.88
C ASN A 275 4.68 -11.66 11.80
N TYR A 276 4.29 -12.76 11.15
CA TYR A 276 2.88 -13.17 10.97
C TYR A 276 2.18 -13.37 12.31
N GLU A 277 2.82 -14.08 13.24
CA GLU A 277 2.27 -14.37 14.57
C GLU A 277 2.06 -13.07 15.38
N GLY A 278 3.06 -12.19 15.36
CA GLY A 278 2.99 -10.88 16.03
C GLY A 278 1.83 -10.03 15.51
N LYS A 279 1.61 -10.03 14.19
CA LYS A 279 0.46 -9.34 13.57
C LYS A 279 -0.87 -9.94 14.02
N ALA A 280 -0.98 -11.28 14.07
CA ALA A 280 -2.19 -11.96 14.54
C ALA A 280 -2.49 -11.67 16.02
N HIS A 281 -1.48 -11.73 16.88
CA HIS A 281 -1.64 -11.41 18.30
C HIS A 281 -1.99 -9.94 18.54
N ALA A 282 -1.40 -9.02 17.77
CA ALA A 282 -1.77 -7.61 17.82
C ALA A 282 -3.24 -7.38 17.42
N ALA A 283 -3.72 -8.11 16.40
CA ALA A 283 -5.13 -8.05 15.99
C ALA A 283 -6.08 -8.59 17.08
N LEU A 284 -5.74 -9.70 17.74
CA LEU A 284 -6.49 -10.23 18.87
C LEU A 284 -6.55 -9.23 20.03
N GLU A 285 -5.42 -8.60 20.35
CA GLU A 285 -5.37 -7.59 21.43
C GLU A 285 -6.21 -6.36 21.07
N ALA A 286 -6.10 -5.89 19.83
CA ALA A 286 -6.90 -4.78 19.32
C ALA A 286 -8.40 -5.07 19.37
N LEU A 287 -8.84 -6.26 18.98
CA LEU A 287 -10.25 -6.67 19.01
C LEU A 287 -10.86 -6.68 20.42
N LYS A 288 -10.08 -6.70 21.49
CA LYS A 288 -10.62 -6.60 22.85
C LYS A 288 -11.28 -5.23 23.09
N THR A 289 -10.76 -4.18 22.48
CA THR A 289 -11.23 -2.80 22.66
C THR A 289 -11.82 -2.18 21.40
N ASN A 290 -11.46 -2.66 20.22
CA ASN A 290 -11.93 -2.15 18.94
C ASN A 290 -13.08 -2.99 18.39
N ASP A 291 -13.97 -2.34 17.65
CA ASP A 291 -15.09 -2.97 16.94
C ASP A 291 -14.64 -3.51 15.57
N PHE A 292 -13.58 -2.91 15.00
CA PHE A 292 -13.06 -3.22 13.68
C PHE A 292 -11.52 -3.29 13.67
N VAL A 293 -10.97 -4.31 12.99
CA VAL A 293 -9.52 -4.43 12.75
C VAL A 293 -9.25 -4.71 11.28
N TYR A 294 -8.32 -3.97 10.70
CA TYR A 294 -7.81 -4.18 9.35
C TYR A 294 -6.37 -4.70 9.44
N LEU A 295 -6.19 -6.00 9.18
CA LEU A 295 -4.91 -6.68 9.21
C LEU A 295 -4.39 -6.89 7.80
N HIS A 296 -3.26 -6.28 7.46
CA HIS A 296 -2.64 -6.32 6.15
C HIS A 296 -1.29 -7.04 6.17
N VAL A 297 -1.06 -7.94 5.21
CA VAL A 297 0.18 -8.69 5.02
C VAL A 297 0.62 -8.62 3.56
N GLU A 298 1.76 -7.99 3.29
CA GLU A 298 2.32 -7.69 1.95
C GLU A 298 2.97 -8.89 1.27
N ALA A 299 3.42 -9.87 2.02
CA ALA A 299 4.37 -10.92 1.60
C ALA A 299 4.04 -11.63 0.27
N CYS A 300 2.75 -11.84 -0.05
CA CYS A 300 2.35 -12.51 -1.28
C CYS A 300 2.55 -11.63 -2.52
N ASP A 301 2.38 -10.31 -2.37
CA ASP A 301 2.60 -9.34 -3.43
C ASP A 301 4.08 -9.28 -3.84
N GLU A 302 4.97 -9.18 -2.88
CA GLU A 302 6.42 -9.20 -3.13
C GLU A 302 6.86 -10.48 -3.85
N ALA A 303 6.35 -11.65 -3.44
CA ALA A 303 6.61 -12.90 -4.13
C ALA A 303 6.10 -12.91 -5.59
N GLY A 304 4.95 -12.30 -5.83
CA GLY A 304 4.40 -12.07 -7.17
C GLY A 304 5.30 -11.18 -8.03
N HIS A 305 5.78 -10.07 -7.49
CA HIS A 305 6.71 -9.16 -8.17
C HIS A 305 8.06 -9.81 -8.48
N GLU A 306 8.57 -10.67 -7.61
CA GLU A 306 9.77 -11.48 -7.88
C GLU A 306 9.53 -12.53 -8.96
N GLY A 307 8.26 -12.93 -9.19
CA GLY A 307 7.88 -14.02 -10.08
C GLY A 307 8.29 -15.38 -9.52
N ASP A 308 8.45 -15.48 -8.20
CA ASP A 308 8.84 -16.70 -7.49
C ASP A 308 7.58 -17.45 -7.02
N VAL A 309 7.15 -18.43 -7.82
CA VAL A 309 5.95 -19.21 -7.58
C VAL A 309 6.02 -20.02 -6.27
N ASP A 310 7.17 -20.60 -5.97
CA ASP A 310 7.37 -21.39 -4.74
C ASP A 310 7.34 -20.49 -3.51
N LEU A 311 7.93 -19.30 -3.60
CA LEU A 311 7.85 -18.30 -2.55
C LEU A 311 6.41 -17.84 -2.34
N LYS A 312 5.67 -17.57 -3.41
CA LYS A 312 4.26 -17.15 -3.33
C LYS A 312 3.40 -18.20 -2.64
N ILE A 313 3.55 -19.46 -2.98
CA ILE A 313 2.86 -20.57 -2.29
C ILE A 313 3.20 -20.57 -0.80
N ARG A 314 4.48 -20.45 -0.45
CA ARG A 314 4.91 -20.39 0.97
C ARG A 314 4.34 -19.19 1.73
N THR A 315 4.28 -18.03 1.11
CA THR A 315 3.71 -16.83 1.75
C THR A 315 2.21 -16.96 1.98
N ILE A 316 1.48 -17.57 1.04
CA ILE A 316 0.04 -17.89 1.20
C ILE A 316 -0.14 -18.88 2.37
N GLU A 317 0.65 -19.95 2.41
CA GLU A 317 0.59 -20.93 3.50
C GLU A 317 0.99 -20.34 4.85
N ASN A 318 1.96 -19.43 4.89
CA ASN A 318 2.35 -18.71 6.10
C ASN A 318 1.23 -17.80 6.58
N LEU A 319 0.56 -17.06 5.69
CA LEU A 319 -0.60 -16.23 6.05
C LEU A 319 -1.71 -17.10 6.65
N ASP A 320 -2.01 -18.23 6.01
CA ASP A 320 -3.04 -19.16 6.49
C ASP A 320 -2.70 -19.72 7.88
N LYS A 321 -1.53 -20.34 8.02
CA LYS A 321 -1.17 -21.13 9.22
C LYS A 321 -0.68 -20.27 10.39
N ARG A 322 0.10 -19.20 10.08
CA ARG A 322 0.80 -18.39 11.09
C ARG A 322 0.05 -17.11 11.49
N ALA A 323 -0.97 -16.72 10.73
CA ALA A 323 -1.81 -15.58 11.09
C ALA A 323 -3.29 -15.99 11.19
N ILE A 324 -3.91 -16.46 10.10
CA ILE A 324 -5.34 -16.79 10.10
C ILE A 324 -5.64 -17.93 11.07
N GLY A 325 -4.79 -18.96 11.14
CA GLY A 325 -4.95 -20.07 12.07
C GLY A 325 -4.99 -19.63 13.52
N ILE A 326 -4.06 -18.76 13.92
CA ILE A 326 -4.04 -18.21 15.30
C ILE A 326 -5.33 -17.43 15.58
N LEU A 327 -5.73 -16.55 14.64
CA LEU A 327 -6.97 -15.77 14.78
C LEU A 327 -8.20 -16.67 14.87
N PHE A 328 -8.31 -17.65 13.96
CA PHE A 328 -9.43 -18.58 13.94
C PHE A 328 -9.55 -19.36 15.24
N GLU A 329 -8.47 -19.99 15.71
CA GLU A 329 -8.48 -20.82 16.92
C GLU A 329 -8.77 -20.02 18.18
N GLU A 330 -8.28 -18.79 18.30
CA GLU A 330 -8.52 -17.94 19.46
C GLU A 330 -9.93 -17.34 19.44
N LEU A 331 -10.40 -16.81 18.31
CA LEU A 331 -11.71 -16.17 18.20
C LEU A 331 -12.88 -17.16 18.41
N GLN A 332 -12.68 -18.44 18.10
CA GLN A 332 -13.68 -19.49 18.43
C GLN A 332 -13.91 -19.67 19.95
N LYS A 333 -13.00 -19.20 20.79
CA LYS A 333 -13.10 -19.29 22.26
C LYS A 333 -13.80 -18.08 22.89
N TRP A 334 -14.06 -17.04 22.08
CA TRP A 334 -14.65 -15.80 22.58
C TRP A 334 -16.16 -15.92 22.68
N ASP A 335 -16.74 -15.40 23.78
CA ASP A 335 -18.19 -15.28 23.94
C ASP A 335 -18.79 -14.22 23.02
N GLU A 336 -18.03 -13.16 22.72
CA GLU A 336 -18.43 -12.11 21.78
C GLU A 336 -18.15 -12.54 20.34
N PRO A 337 -19.19 -12.57 19.47
CA PRO A 337 -19.01 -13.01 18.10
C PRO A 337 -18.18 -12.01 17.28
N VAL A 338 -17.26 -12.52 16.47
CA VAL A 338 -16.43 -11.75 15.55
C VAL A 338 -16.64 -12.22 14.13
N ALA A 339 -16.98 -11.31 13.22
CA ALA A 339 -17.02 -11.59 11.79
C ALA A 339 -15.59 -11.53 11.22
N ILE A 340 -15.24 -12.48 10.36
CA ILE A 340 -13.92 -12.60 9.74
C ILE A 340 -14.07 -12.52 8.22
N ALA A 341 -13.38 -11.60 7.59
CA ALA A 341 -13.24 -11.56 6.14
C ALA A 341 -11.79 -11.83 5.74
N VAL A 342 -11.59 -12.58 4.66
CA VAL A 342 -10.28 -12.82 4.05
C VAL A 342 -10.37 -12.50 2.57
N LEU A 343 -9.42 -11.72 2.05
CA LEU A 343 -9.31 -11.41 0.63
C LEU A 343 -7.91 -10.91 0.28
N PRO A 344 -7.47 -11.02 -0.99
CA PRO A 344 -6.43 -10.14 -1.53
C PRO A 344 -7.01 -8.79 -1.91
N ASP A 345 -6.15 -7.81 -2.14
CA ASP A 345 -6.57 -6.50 -2.67
C ASP A 345 -6.57 -6.48 -4.22
N HIS A 346 -5.58 -7.06 -4.85
CA HIS A 346 -5.47 -7.26 -6.30
C HIS A 346 -4.69 -8.55 -6.60
N PRO A 347 -4.77 -9.08 -7.83
CA PRO A 347 -3.83 -10.09 -8.27
C PRO A 347 -2.46 -9.49 -8.55
N THR A 348 -1.40 -10.25 -8.23
CA THR A 348 -0.01 -9.96 -8.64
C THR A 348 0.57 -11.23 -9.28
N PRO A 349 0.14 -11.54 -10.53
CA PRO A 349 0.53 -12.78 -11.18
C PRO A 349 2.04 -12.90 -11.35
N CYS A 350 2.62 -14.02 -10.90
CA CYS A 350 4.04 -14.32 -11.01
C CYS A 350 4.54 -14.25 -12.46
N ALA A 351 3.68 -14.59 -13.42
CA ALA A 351 4.03 -14.59 -14.84
C ALA A 351 4.35 -13.19 -15.39
N ILE A 352 3.68 -12.16 -14.90
CA ILE A 352 3.82 -10.78 -15.39
C ILE A 352 4.50 -9.85 -14.38
N ARG A 353 4.64 -10.28 -13.11
CA ARG A 353 5.34 -9.56 -12.04
C ARG A 353 4.81 -8.17 -11.76
N THR A 354 3.54 -7.95 -11.97
CA THR A 354 2.84 -6.69 -11.71
C THR A 354 1.37 -6.92 -11.47
N HIS A 355 0.68 -5.89 -11.00
CA HIS A 355 -0.73 -5.96 -10.63
C HIS A 355 -1.66 -6.07 -11.83
N THR A 356 -2.80 -6.71 -11.65
CA THR A 356 -3.93 -6.71 -12.58
C THR A 356 -5.21 -6.23 -11.89
N ASN A 357 -6.24 -5.95 -12.70
CA ASN A 357 -7.54 -5.45 -12.22
C ASN A 357 -8.64 -6.52 -12.21
N THR A 358 -8.28 -7.80 -12.32
CA THR A 358 -9.23 -8.89 -12.23
C THR A 358 -9.90 -8.89 -10.84
N PRO A 359 -11.24 -9.06 -10.75
CA PRO A 359 -11.91 -9.18 -9.46
C PRO A 359 -11.32 -10.29 -8.60
N VAL A 360 -11.09 -9.99 -7.33
CA VAL A 360 -10.43 -10.89 -6.38
C VAL A 360 -11.41 -11.75 -5.61
N PRO A 361 -11.03 -12.98 -5.20
CA PRO A 361 -11.85 -13.80 -4.33
C PRO A 361 -11.96 -13.18 -2.93
N PHE A 362 -13.11 -13.33 -2.30
CA PHE A 362 -13.27 -13.03 -0.88
C PHE A 362 -14.14 -14.08 -0.19
N LEU A 363 -13.95 -14.21 1.11
CA LEU A 363 -14.85 -14.91 2.01
C LEU A 363 -15.25 -14.00 3.17
N ILE A 364 -16.47 -14.17 3.66
CA ILE A 364 -16.98 -13.55 4.90
C ILE A 364 -17.58 -14.66 5.76
N TYR A 365 -17.00 -14.87 6.93
CA TYR A 365 -17.57 -15.71 7.98
C TYR A 365 -18.23 -14.82 9.03
N LYS A 366 -19.52 -15.06 9.28
CA LYS A 366 -20.25 -14.42 10.37
C LYS A 366 -20.88 -15.49 11.24
N PRO A 367 -20.62 -15.51 12.57
CA PRO A 367 -21.31 -16.44 13.47
C PRO A 367 -22.82 -16.35 13.33
N GLY A 368 -23.47 -17.47 13.03
CA GLY A 368 -24.92 -17.56 12.85
C GLY A 368 -25.44 -17.27 11.42
N GLN A 369 -24.58 -16.94 10.49
CA GLN A 369 -24.94 -16.86 9.07
C GLN A 369 -24.91 -18.25 8.43
N GLU A 370 -25.91 -18.58 7.61
CA GLU A 370 -25.93 -19.80 6.80
C GLU A 370 -24.84 -19.74 5.73
N PRO A 371 -23.93 -20.73 5.68
CA PRO A 371 -22.86 -20.76 4.68
C PRO A 371 -23.40 -20.98 3.28
N ASP A 372 -22.57 -20.73 2.27
CA ASP A 372 -22.84 -21.16 0.90
C ASP A 372 -22.27 -22.59 0.66
N SER A 373 -22.21 -23.01 -0.60
CA SER A 373 -21.75 -24.37 -0.96
C SER A 373 -20.23 -24.46 -1.17
N VAL A 374 -19.51 -23.35 -1.04
CA VAL A 374 -18.06 -23.30 -1.32
C VAL A 374 -17.29 -23.83 -0.12
N THR A 375 -16.41 -24.79 -0.34
CA THR A 375 -15.60 -25.43 0.72
C THR A 375 -14.11 -25.19 0.58
N ARG A 376 -13.70 -24.42 -0.43
CA ARG A 376 -12.30 -24.04 -0.65
C ARG A 376 -12.23 -22.58 -1.02
N PHE A 377 -11.16 -21.92 -0.56
CA PHE A 377 -10.93 -20.51 -0.84
C PHE A 377 -9.85 -20.31 -1.89
N ASP A 378 -10.28 -20.11 -3.14
CA ASP A 378 -9.42 -19.76 -4.27
C ASP A 378 -10.22 -19.02 -5.35
N GLU A 379 -9.54 -18.51 -6.37
CA GLU A 379 -10.09 -17.66 -7.43
C GLU A 379 -11.21 -18.33 -8.24
N PHE A 380 -11.23 -19.66 -8.31
CA PHE A 380 -12.19 -20.43 -9.10
C PHE A 380 -13.31 -21.01 -8.23
N SER A 381 -12.99 -21.51 -7.05
CA SER A 381 -14.01 -22.10 -6.15
C SER A 381 -15.05 -21.06 -5.74
N VAL A 382 -14.67 -19.80 -5.53
CA VAL A 382 -15.58 -18.70 -5.15
C VAL A 382 -16.52 -18.25 -6.28
N LEU A 383 -16.36 -18.75 -7.51
CA LEU A 383 -17.29 -18.48 -8.61
C LEU A 383 -18.71 -19.00 -8.33
N GLU A 384 -18.81 -20.06 -7.52
CA GLU A 384 -20.08 -20.63 -7.06
C GLU A 384 -20.59 -19.94 -5.77
N GLY A 385 -19.87 -18.94 -5.28
CA GLY A 385 -20.21 -18.22 -4.06
C GLY A 385 -21.48 -17.38 -4.17
N LYS A 386 -22.25 -17.33 -3.09
CA LYS A 386 -23.58 -16.71 -3.03
C LYS A 386 -23.55 -15.19 -3.27
N TYR A 387 -22.44 -14.52 -2.91
CA TYR A 387 -22.34 -13.06 -3.12
C TYR A 387 -22.08 -12.67 -4.59
N GLY A 388 -21.63 -13.58 -5.44
CA GLY A 388 -21.30 -13.24 -6.83
C GLY A 388 -20.15 -12.24 -6.92
N ILE A 389 -20.38 -11.09 -7.58
CA ILE A 389 -19.41 -9.99 -7.68
C ILE A 389 -19.96 -8.80 -6.91
N LEU A 390 -19.19 -8.29 -5.95
CA LEU A 390 -19.46 -7.06 -5.21
C LEU A 390 -18.57 -5.92 -5.72
N GLU A 391 -19.13 -4.71 -5.71
CA GLU A 391 -18.45 -3.49 -6.13
C GLU A 391 -18.61 -2.40 -5.07
N LYS A 392 -17.74 -1.39 -5.11
CA LYS A 392 -17.81 -0.21 -4.24
C LYS A 392 -17.82 -0.59 -2.75
N ASP A 393 -18.83 -0.12 -2.02
CA ASP A 393 -19.00 -0.34 -0.58
C ASP A 393 -19.82 -1.57 -0.20
N GLU A 394 -20.21 -2.38 -1.19
CA GLU A 394 -21.05 -3.56 -0.94
C GLU A 394 -20.35 -4.59 -0.03
N PHE A 395 -19.06 -4.86 -0.29
CA PHE A 395 -18.27 -5.81 0.52
C PHE A 395 -18.20 -5.41 1.99
N ILE A 396 -17.83 -4.16 2.27
CA ILE A 396 -17.68 -3.70 3.67
C ILE A 396 -19.03 -3.64 4.39
N LYS A 397 -20.12 -3.31 3.67
CA LYS A 397 -21.48 -3.35 4.22
C LYS A 397 -21.96 -4.77 4.52
N GLU A 398 -21.55 -5.73 3.69
CA GLU A 398 -21.83 -7.15 3.99
C GLU A 398 -21.02 -7.66 5.17
N LEU A 399 -19.85 -7.11 5.47
CA LEU A 399 -19.04 -7.51 6.63
C LEU A 399 -19.55 -6.88 7.93
N LEU A 400 -19.81 -5.59 7.95
CA LEU A 400 -20.19 -4.82 9.15
C LEU A 400 -21.68 -4.95 9.48
#